data_7d8e0f76015ab20ff8c47f0ccc70eb55
#
_entry.id   7d8e0f76015ab20ff8c47f0ccc70eb55
#
_cell.length_a   1.000
_cell.length_b   1.000
_cell.length_c   1.000
_cell.angle_alpha   90.00
_cell.angle_beta   90.00
_cell.angle_gamma   90.00
#
_symmetry.space_group_name_H-M   'P 1'
#
loop_
_entity.id
_entity.type
_entity.pdbx_description
1 polymer ?
#
loop_
_entity_poly.entity_id
_entity_poly.type
_entity_poly.pdbx_seq_one_letter_code
_entity_poly.pdbx_strand_id
1 'polypeptide(L)'
;TSWRSELIVEELKKKPSILFILTNSRSLGEKEAVELTLEVGHSVRKAASESGREIVVISRSDSTLRGHFPAEVEAIAAALDMKDAVRVLVPAFIEGGRYTIDDVHYLVENEDLVPVSDTPFARDVVFGYRNADLKQWVEEKTHGKVKASEVISISLDDIRIGGPRVVSQK
;
A
#
# COMPACT_ATOMS: atom_id res chain seq x y z
N THR A 1 5.29 1.01 21.23
CA THR A 1 4.99 0.00 20.19
C THR A 1 6.19 -0.93 20.08
N SER A 2 5.97 -2.23 20.02
CA SER A 2 7.05 -3.21 19.89
C SER A 2 6.67 -4.22 18.80
N TRP A 3 7.58 -4.47 17.87
CA TRP A 3 7.42 -5.43 16.77
C TRP A 3 8.42 -6.61 16.88
N ARG A 4 8.82 -6.95 18.11
CA ARG A 4 9.67 -8.12 18.35
C ARG A 4 8.99 -9.39 17.87
N SER A 5 9.73 -10.27 17.23
CA SER A 5 9.20 -11.48 16.62
C SER A 5 8.45 -12.37 17.62
N GLU A 6 8.88 -12.42 18.88
CA GLU A 6 8.24 -13.23 19.93
C GLU A 6 6.79 -12.79 20.19
N LEU A 7 6.54 -11.47 20.24
CA LEU A 7 5.19 -10.93 20.41
C LEU A 7 4.31 -11.23 19.19
N ILE A 8 4.86 -11.11 17.98
CA ILE A 8 4.14 -11.43 16.75
C ILE A 8 3.80 -12.93 16.71
N VAL A 9 4.72 -13.81 17.12
CA VAL A 9 4.47 -15.26 17.23
C VAL A 9 3.31 -15.55 18.19
N GLU A 10 3.30 -14.90 19.36
CA GLU A 10 2.22 -15.07 20.35
C GLU A 10 0.86 -14.68 19.75
N GLU A 11 0.81 -13.56 19.02
CA GLU A 11 -0.43 -13.13 18.37
C GLU A 11 -0.84 -14.07 17.21
N LEU A 12 0.10 -14.50 16.37
CA LEU A 12 -0.18 -15.42 15.27
C LEU A 12 -0.69 -16.79 15.74
N LYS A 13 -0.22 -17.27 16.91
CA LYS A 13 -0.74 -18.52 17.52
C LYS A 13 -2.21 -18.44 17.90
N LYS A 14 -2.74 -17.25 18.17
CA LYS A 14 -4.18 -17.03 18.45
C LYS A 14 -5.03 -17.14 17.18
N LYS A 15 -4.41 -17.30 16.01
CA LYS A 15 -5.05 -17.42 14.68
C LYS A 15 -5.97 -16.24 14.35
N PRO A 16 -5.53 -14.98 14.52
CA PRO A 16 -6.35 -13.83 14.15
C PRO A 16 -6.55 -13.81 12.63
N SER A 17 -7.71 -13.28 12.19
CA SER A 17 -7.94 -13.03 10.77
C SER A 17 -7.08 -11.87 10.24
N ILE A 18 -6.79 -10.89 11.10
CA ILE A 18 -5.97 -9.72 10.78
C ILE A 18 -5.13 -9.37 12.01
N LEU A 19 -3.88 -8.98 11.77
CA LEU A 19 -2.98 -8.42 12.76
C LEU A 19 -2.48 -7.06 12.26
N PHE A 20 -2.64 -6.01 13.07
CA PHE A 20 -2.12 -4.70 12.76
C PHE A 20 -0.80 -4.43 13.50
N ILE A 21 0.22 -3.99 12.75
CA ILE A 21 1.48 -3.50 13.31
C ILE A 21 1.55 -2.00 13.02
N LEU A 22 1.44 -1.19 14.07
CA LEU A 22 1.50 0.26 13.96
C LEU A 22 2.95 0.75 13.99
N THR A 23 3.44 1.24 12.86
CA THR A 23 4.82 1.74 12.69
C THR A 23 4.93 3.25 12.86
N ASN A 24 3.88 3.99 12.53
CA ASN A 24 3.89 5.47 12.46
C ASN A 24 4.99 6.02 11.53
N SER A 25 5.38 5.27 10.51
CA SER A 25 6.50 5.56 9.61
C SER A 25 6.36 6.87 8.84
N ARG A 26 5.12 7.33 8.60
CA ARG A 26 4.88 8.63 7.94
C ARG A 26 5.44 9.84 8.72
N SER A 27 5.69 9.72 10.01
CA SER A 27 6.34 10.78 10.82
C SER A 27 7.87 10.78 10.73
N LEU A 28 8.45 9.81 10.04
CA LEU A 28 9.89 9.61 9.87
C LEU A 28 10.37 10.14 8.52
N GLY A 29 11.67 10.37 8.40
CA GLY A 29 12.31 10.51 7.10
C GLY A 29 12.27 9.18 6.31
N GLU A 30 12.38 9.26 4.98
CA GLU A 30 12.28 8.06 4.13
C GLU A 30 13.28 6.96 4.52
N LYS A 31 14.54 7.35 4.78
CA LYS A 31 15.57 6.39 5.20
C LYS A 31 15.21 5.64 6.49
N GLU A 32 14.75 6.39 7.49
CA GLU A 32 14.33 5.82 8.79
C GLU A 32 13.07 4.95 8.63
N ALA A 33 12.13 5.35 7.77
CA ALA A 33 10.94 4.57 7.47
C ALA A 33 11.30 3.23 6.78
N VAL A 34 12.26 3.24 5.86
CA VAL A 34 12.79 2.04 5.21
C VAL A 34 13.47 1.11 6.22
N GLU A 35 14.36 1.64 7.07
CA GLU A 35 15.05 0.86 8.09
C GLU A 35 14.04 0.20 9.06
N LEU A 36 13.06 0.96 9.52
CA LEU A 36 11.98 0.46 10.36
C LEU A 36 11.16 -0.63 9.64
N THR A 37 10.82 -0.41 8.38
CA THR A 37 10.04 -1.38 7.59
C THR A 37 10.80 -2.69 7.37
N LEU A 38 12.11 -2.63 7.15
CA LEU A 38 12.97 -3.81 7.08
C LEU A 38 12.98 -4.58 8.40
N GLU A 39 13.14 -3.89 9.54
CA GLU A 39 13.12 -4.51 10.88
C GLU A 39 11.79 -5.23 11.15
N VAL A 40 10.67 -4.53 10.87
CA VAL A 40 9.32 -5.10 11.01
C VAL A 40 9.14 -6.31 10.09
N GLY A 41 9.55 -6.20 8.83
CA GLY A 41 9.43 -7.28 7.85
C GLY A 41 10.21 -8.53 8.26
N HIS A 42 11.45 -8.38 8.72
CA HIS A 42 12.25 -9.50 9.24
C HIS A 42 11.59 -10.16 10.47
N SER A 43 11.03 -9.35 11.38
CA SER A 43 10.33 -9.86 12.56
C SER A 43 9.06 -10.62 12.17
N VAL A 44 8.30 -10.13 11.20
CA VAL A 44 7.10 -10.78 10.66
C VAL A 44 7.46 -12.09 9.95
N ARG A 45 8.49 -12.09 9.09
CA ARG A 45 8.97 -13.30 8.40
C ARG A 45 9.37 -14.38 9.38
N LYS A 46 10.16 -14.03 10.39
CA LYS A 46 10.58 -14.94 11.45
C LYS A 46 9.37 -15.51 12.20
N ALA A 47 8.43 -14.65 12.59
CA ALA A 47 7.23 -15.06 13.32
C ALA A 47 6.31 -15.96 12.47
N ALA A 48 6.15 -15.70 11.18
CA ALA A 48 5.41 -16.56 10.27
C ALA A 48 6.02 -17.96 10.19
N SER A 49 7.36 -18.04 10.01
CA SER A 49 8.08 -19.31 10.00
C SER A 49 7.93 -20.09 11.30
N GLU A 50 8.12 -19.44 12.46
CA GLU A 50 8.03 -20.09 13.78
C GLU A 50 6.60 -20.53 14.14
N SER A 51 5.59 -19.82 13.65
CA SER A 51 4.18 -20.16 13.88
C SER A 51 3.60 -21.13 12.84
N GLY A 52 4.33 -21.40 11.74
CA GLY A 52 3.86 -22.22 10.62
C GLY A 52 2.68 -21.58 9.89
N ARG A 53 2.58 -20.23 9.85
CA ARG A 53 1.47 -19.49 9.25
C ARG A 53 1.87 -18.90 7.91
N GLU A 54 1.02 -19.10 6.90
CA GLU A 54 1.06 -18.26 5.73
C GLU A 54 0.49 -16.89 6.05
N ILE A 55 1.15 -15.85 5.58
CA ILE A 55 0.75 -14.47 5.79
C ILE A 55 0.73 -13.70 4.47
N VAL A 56 -0.19 -12.76 4.38
CA VAL A 56 -0.19 -11.71 3.36
C VAL A 56 0.06 -10.39 4.08
N VAL A 57 1.00 -9.60 3.58
CA VAL A 57 1.33 -8.30 4.16
C VAL A 57 0.71 -7.19 3.32
N ILE A 58 0.01 -6.29 3.99
CA ILE A 58 -0.55 -5.07 3.40
C ILE A 58 0.19 -3.88 3.99
N SER A 59 0.92 -3.15 3.14
CA SER A 59 1.46 -1.84 3.50
C SER A 59 0.34 -0.82 3.46
N ARG A 60 -0.10 -0.37 4.64
CA ARG A 60 -1.21 0.56 4.78
C ARG A 60 -0.69 1.98 4.95
N SER A 61 -0.85 2.79 3.91
CA SER A 61 -0.47 4.19 3.90
C SER A 61 -1.68 5.12 4.09
N ASP A 62 -1.56 6.36 3.67
CA ASP A 62 -2.61 7.37 3.78
C ASP A 62 -3.66 7.24 2.66
N SER A 63 -4.93 7.52 2.97
CA SER A 63 -6.02 7.46 2.01
C SER A 63 -6.03 8.58 0.96
N THR A 64 -5.07 9.52 1.04
CA THR A 64 -4.86 10.61 0.09
C THR A 64 -3.50 10.50 -0.61
N LEU A 65 -3.01 9.28 -0.82
CA LEU A 65 -1.78 8.93 -1.54
C LEU A 65 -0.47 9.46 -0.92
N ARG A 66 -0.47 9.91 0.35
CA ARG A 66 0.73 10.35 1.05
C ARG A 66 1.40 9.19 1.79
N GLY A 67 2.70 9.09 1.69
CA GLY A 67 3.53 8.07 2.34
C GLY A 67 4.79 7.79 1.55
N HIS A 68 5.65 6.94 2.09
CA HIS A 68 6.94 6.58 1.50
C HIS A 68 6.79 5.49 0.42
N PHE A 69 5.93 5.73 -0.58
CA PHE A 69 5.82 4.86 -1.74
C PHE A 69 6.85 5.28 -2.81
N PRO A 70 7.56 4.37 -3.46
CA PRO A 70 7.50 2.91 -3.31
C PRO A 70 8.41 2.34 -2.20
N ALA A 71 9.19 3.18 -1.51
CA ALA A 71 10.30 2.76 -0.66
C ALA A 71 9.90 1.74 0.43
N GLU A 72 8.80 1.98 1.16
CA GLU A 72 8.32 1.04 2.18
C GLU A 72 7.80 -0.28 1.57
N VAL A 73 7.16 -0.21 0.40
CA VAL A 73 6.64 -1.41 -0.30
C VAL A 73 7.80 -2.28 -0.80
N GLU A 74 8.85 -1.65 -1.32
CA GLU A 74 10.06 -2.36 -1.74
C GLU A 74 10.82 -2.93 -0.54
N ALA A 75 10.92 -2.20 0.55
CA ALA A 75 11.58 -2.64 1.78
C ALA A 75 10.88 -3.87 2.40
N ILE A 76 9.55 -3.83 2.51
CA ILE A 76 8.82 -4.98 3.07
C ILE A 76 8.92 -6.21 2.15
N ALA A 77 8.85 -6.02 0.83
CA ALA A 77 9.03 -7.12 -0.13
C ALA A 77 10.43 -7.74 -0.03
N ALA A 78 11.46 -6.91 0.14
CA ALA A 78 12.83 -7.38 0.34
C ALA A 78 12.99 -8.16 1.67
N ALA A 79 12.46 -7.65 2.77
CA ALA A 79 12.54 -8.30 4.09
C ALA A 79 11.80 -9.65 4.11
N LEU A 80 10.72 -9.79 3.35
CA LEU A 80 9.94 -11.02 3.22
C LEU A 80 10.50 -11.98 2.15
N ASP A 81 11.55 -11.59 1.41
CA ASP A 81 12.10 -12.34 0.27
C ASP A 81 11.09 -12.55 -0.86
N MET A 82 10.28 -11.52 -1.13
CA MET A 82 9.18 -11.51 -2.10
C MET A 82 9.43 -10.48 -3.21
N LYS A 83 10.64 -10.40 -3.74
CA LYS A 83 11.04 -9.38 -4.73
C LYS A 83 10.22 -9.44 -6.02
N ASP A 84 9.83 -10.64 -6.43
CA ASP A 84 9.08 -10.88 -7.66
C ASP A 84 7.55 -10.89 -7.44
N ALA A 85 7.08 -10.55 -6.22
CA ALA A 85 5.66 -10.51 -5.93
C ALA A 85 4.96 -9.39 -6.72
N VAL A 86 3.75 -9.66 -7.17
CA VAL A 86 2.87 -8.64 -7.76
C VAL A 86 2.54 -7.59 -6.70
N ARG A 87 2.65 -6.31 -7.07
CA ARG A 87 2.25 -5.18 -6.22
C ARG A 87 0.84 -4.75 -6.61
N VAL A 88 -0.06 -4.78 -5.66
CA VAL A 88 -1.45 -4.34 -5.88
C VAL A 88 -1.69 -3.04 -5.12
N LEU A 89 -2.09 -1.99 -5.85
CA LEU A 89 -2.41 -0.68 -5.30
C LEU A 89 -3.92 -0.51 -5.24
N VAL A 90 -4.48 -0.34 -4.04
CA VAL A 90 -5.93 -0.20 -3.81
C VAL A 90 -6.21 0.98 -2.88
N PRO A 91 -6.06 2.22 -3.33
CA PRO A 91 -6.39 3.37 -2.50
C PRO A 91 -7.90 3.54 -2.45
N ALA A 92 -8.48 3.28 -1.27
CA ALA A 92 -9.90 3.46 -1.02
C ALA A 92 -10.16 3.73 0.46
N PHE A 93 -11.09 4.62 0.75
CA PHE A 93 -11.65 4.83 2.08
C PHE A 93 -13.07 5.39 1.90
N ILE A 94 -14.01 4.50 1.63
CA ILE A 94 -15.38 4.85 1.22
C ILE A 94 -16.07 5.67 2.31
N GLU A 95 -15.96 5.26 3.57
CA GLU A 95 -16.58 5.94 4.73
C GLU A 95 -16.02 7.37 4.92
N GLY A 96 -14.80 7.61 4.47
CA GLY A 96 -14.15 8.93 4.50
C GLY A 96 -14.28 9.69 3.17
N GLY A 97 -15.07 9.22 2.21
CA GLY A 97 -15.26 9.89 0.93
C GLY A 97 -14.05 9.82 0.00
N ARG A 98 -13.27 8.72 0.02
CA ARG A 98 -12.16 8.50 -0.90
C ARG A 98 -12.48 7.35 -1.83
N TYR A 99 -12.48 7.63 -3.14
CA TYR A 99 -12.87 6.70 -4.19
C TYR A 99 -11.82 6.65 -5.29
N THR A 100 -11.68 5.49 -5.92
CA THR A 100 -10.93 5.37 -7.17
C THR A 100 -11.92 4.96 -8.26
N ILE A 101 -12.02 5.76 -9.30
CA ILE A 101 -12.93 5.56 -10.43
C ILE A 101 -12.11 5.72 -11.71
N ASP A 102 -12.10 4.70 -12.55
CA ASP A 102 -11.35 4.68 -13.83
C ASP A 102 -9.90 5.16 -13.68
N ASP A 103 -9.20 4.54 -12.72
CA ASP A 103 -7.81 4.82 -12.33
C ASP A 103 -7.58 6.19 -11.65
N VAL A 104 -8.55 7.07 -11.58
CA VAL A 104 -8.41 8.39 -10.93
C VAL A 104 -8.88 8.31 -9.48
N HIS A 105 -8.06 8.82 -8.56
CA HIS A 105 -8.38 8.87 -7.14
C HIS A 105 -9.01 10.21 -6.77
N TYR A 106 -10.16 10.13 -6.12
CA TYR A 106 -11.00 11.29 -5.76
C TYR A 106 -11.20 11.40 -4.25
N LEU A 107 -11.42 12.63 -3.82
CA LEU A 107 -11.92 13.01 -2.51
C LEU A 107 -13.28 13.68 -2.68
N VAL A 108 -14.26 13.35 -1.82
CA VAL A 108 -15.53 14.07 -1.76
C VAL A 108 -15.35 15.34 -0.92
N GLU A 109 -15.59 16.49 -1.53
CA GLU A 109 -15.66 17.80 -0.88
C GLU A 109 -16.99 18.47 -1.25
N ASN A 110 -17.81 18.83 -0.27
CA ASN A 110 -19.12 19.47 -0.50
C ASN A 110 -20.02 18.73 -1.53
N GLU A 111 -20.06 17.40 -1.44
CA GLU A 111 -20.80 16.50 -2.34
C GLU A 111 -20.19 16.33 -3.75
N ASP A 112 -19.12 17.05 -4.08
CA ASP A 112 -18.41 16.94 -5.35
C ASP A 112 -17.22 15.96 -5.26
N LEU A 113 -16.96 15.26 -6.37
CA LEU A 113 -15.76 14.43 -6.55
C LEU A 113 -14.62 15.32 -7.05
N VAL A 114 -13.65 15.59 -6.18
CA VAL A 114 -12.45 16.37 -6.49
C VAL A 114 -11.27 15.43 -6.67
N PRO A 115 -10.55 15.46 -7.81
CA PRO A 115 -9.30 14.71 -7.95
C PRO A 115 -8.34 15.05 -6.82
N VAL A 116 -7.72 14.04 -6.19
CA VAL A 116 -6.85 14.30 -5.03
C VAL A 116 -5.65 15.18 -5.35
N SER A 117 -5.23 15.26 -6.62
CA SER A 117 -4.21 16.19 -7.10
C SER A 117 -4.57 17.67 -6.92
N ASP A 118 -5.88 17.98 -6.90
CA ASP A 118 -6.37 19.35 -6.81
C ASP A 118 -6.60 19.79 -5.36
N THR A 119 -6.40 18.86 -4.42
CA THR A 119 -6.58 19.08 -2.99
C THR A 119 -5.29 19.57 -2.29
N PRO A 120 -5.37 20.14 -1.08
CA PRO A 120 -4.19 20.48 -0.29
C PRO A 120 -3.27 19.29 0.01
N PHE A 121 -3.78 18.05 0.01
CA PHE A 121 -3.01 16.83 0.28
C PHE A 121 -1.91 16.58 -0.76
N ALA A 122 -2.16 16.92 -2.03
CA ALA A 122 -1.16 16.81 -3.09
C ALA A 122 -0.01 17.82 -2.96
N ARG A 123 -0.22 18.89 -2.17
CA ARG A 123 0.78 19.94 -1.90
C ARG A 123 1.58 19.69 -0.62
N ASP A 124 1.51 18.47 -0.07
CA ASP A 124 2.29 18.08 1.10
C ASP A 124 3.78 18.28 0.81
N VAL A 125 4.52 18.87 1.77
CA VAL A 125 5.93 19.22 1.61
C VAL A 125 6.82 17.98 1.43
N VAL A 126 6.45 16.87 2.05
CA VAL A 126 7.24 15.61 2.03
C VAL A 126 6.69 14.64 0.99
N PHE A 127 5.37 14.48 0.95
CA PHE A 127 4.70 13.43 0.17
C PHE A 127 3.95 13.95 -1.05
N GLY A 128 4.14 15.21 -1.42
CA GLY A 128 3.43 15.84 -2.53
C GLY A 128 3.52 15.06 -3.85
N TYR A 129 2.52 15.25 -4.68
CA TYR A 129 2.40 14.63 -6.01
C TYR A 129 1.56 15.54 -6.93
N ARG A 130 1.54 15.22 -8.23
CA ARG A 130 0.86 16.02 -9.26
C ARG A 130 -0.31 15.29 -9.91
N ASN A 131 -0.30 13.96 -9.87
CA ASN A 131 -1.23 13.13 -10.61
C ASN A 131 -2.23 12.46 -9.69
N ALA A 132 -3.54 12.59 -9.98
CA ALA A 132 -4.60 11.81 -9.35
C ALA A 132 -4.87 10.49 -10.10
N ASP A 133 -4.49 10.38 -11.39
CA ASP A 133 -4.46 9.12 -12.13
C ASP A 133 -3.37 8.22 -11.54
N LEU A 134 -3.75 7.05 -11.06
CA LEU A 134 -2.87 6.15 -10.31
C LEU A 134 -1.72 5.59 -11.15
N LYS A 135 -1.90 5.42 -12.46
CA LYS A 135 -0.83 4.97 -13.35
C LYS A 135 0.25 6.04 -13.48
N GLN A 136 -0.18 7.28 -13.68
CA GLN A 136 0.73 8.42 -13.75
C GLN A 136 1.35 8.71 -12.37
N TRP A 137 0.59 8.55 -11.29
CA TRP A 137 1.11 8.67 -9.93
C TRP A 137 2.20 7.64 -9.62
N VAL A 138 2.01 6.38 -10.04
CA VAL A 138 3.06 5.34 -9.91
C VAL A 138 4.31 5.72 -10.70
N GLU A 139 4.18 6.17 -11.95
CA GLU A 139 5.33 6.63 -12.74
C GLU A 139 6.04 7.81 -12.06
N GLU A 140 5.28 8.79 -11.58
CA GLU A 140 5.80 9.95 -10.85
C GLU A 140 6.57 9.53 -9.59
N LYS A 141 5.95 8.72 -8.73
CA LYS A 141 6.52 8.32 -7.44
C LYS A 141 7.68 7.34 -7.56
N THR A 142 7.73 6.56 -8.64
CA THR A 142 8.86 5.69 -8.95
C THR A 142 9.97 6.39 -9.75
N HIS A 143 9.83 7.71 -9.99
CA HIS A 143 10.75 8.49 -10.82
C HIS A 143 10.94 7.88 -12.21
N GLY A 144 9.88 7.36 -12.80
CA GLY A 144 9.85 6.76 -14.13
C GLY A 144 10.44 5.35 -14.21
N LYS A 145 10.77 4.71 -13.09
CA LYS A 145 11.20 3.28 -13.09
C LYS A 145 10.09 2.33 -13.53
N VAL A 146 8.85 2.64 -13.16
CA VAL A 146 7.65 1.98 -13.64
C VAL A 146 6.89 2.97 -14.50
N LYS A 147 6.63 2.63 -15.76
CA LYS A 147 5.90 3.50 -16.68
C LYS A 147 4.39 3.38 -16.45
N ALA A 148 3.65 4.46 -16.65
CA ALA A 148 2.20 4.45 -16.56
C ALA A 148 1.57 3.37 -17.47
N SER A 149 2.17 3.14 -18.64
CA SER A 149 1.75 2.09 -19.59
C SER A 149 2.00 0.65 -19.11
N GLU A 150 2.83 0.45 -18.10
CA GLU A 150 3.13 -0.86 -17.51
C GLU A 150 2.19 -1.19 -16.34
N VAL A 151 1.45 -0.18 -15.84
CA VAL A 151 0.49 -0.37 -14.75
C VAL A 151 -0.83 -0.91 -15.31
N ILE A 152 -1.19 -2.09 -14.84
CA ILE A 152 -2.42 -2.78 -15.27
C ILE A 152 -3.56 -2.37 -14.35
N SER A 153 -4.71 -1.99 -14.94
CA SER A 153 -5.94 -1.72 -14.21
C SER A 153 -6.79 -2.97 -14.06
N ILE A 154 -7.33 -3.14 -12.87
CA ILE A 154 -8.40 -4.11 -12.60
C ILE A 154 -9.66 -3.32 -12.28
N SER A 155 -10.62 -3.33 -13.21
CA SER A 155 -11.89 -2.61 -13.07
C SER A 155 -12.88 -3.34 -12.16
N LEU A 156 -13.92 -2.65 -11.73
CA LEU A 156 -15.04 -3.29 -11.03
C LEU A 156 -15.73 -4.34 -11.90
N ASP A 157 -15.80 -4.14 -13.22
CA ASP A 157 -16.37 -5.11 -14.15
C ASP A 157 -15.48 -6.35 -14.27
N ASP A 158 -14.15 -6.20 -14.28
CA ASP A 158 -13.24 -7.35 -14.23
C ASP A 158 -13.49 -8.19 -12.97
N ILE A 159 -13.78 -7.56 -11.85
CA ILE A 159 -14.04 -8.26 -10.59
C ILE A 159 -15.45 -8.85 -10.55
N ARG A 160 -16.49 -8.06 -10.86
CA ARG A 160 -17.90 -8.43 -10.66
C ARG A 160 -18.45 -9.35 -11.76
N ILE A 161 -18.05 -9.08 -13.00
CA ILE A 161 -18.51 -9.81 -14.18
C ILE A 161 -17.49 -10.88 -14.58
N GLY A 162 -16.21 -10.49 -14.68
CA GLY A 162 -15.12 -11.37 -15.09
C GLY A 162 -14.72 -12.40 -14.04
N GLY A 163 -14.80 -12.03 -12.78
CA GLY A 163 -14.43 -12.87 -11.64
C GLY A 163 -12.94 -13.23 -11.58
N PRO A 164 -12.57 -14.21 -10.73
CA PRO A 164 -11.16 -14.54 -10.48
C PRO A 164 -10.38 -14.91 -11.74
N ARG A 165 -11.04 -15.53 -12.72
CA ARG A 165 -10.39 -15.94 -13.98
C ARG A 165 -9.90 -14.72 -14.78
N VAL A 166 -10.72 -13.69 -14.92
CA VAL A 166 -10.35 -12.49 -15.67
C VAL A 166 -9.26 -11.72 -14.94
N VAL A 167 -9.41 -11.57 -13.62
CA VAL A 167 -8.41 -10.90 -12.79
C VAL A 167 -7.04 -11.61 -12.85
N SER A 168 -7.01 -12.94 -12.85
CA SER A 168 -5.74 -13.69 -12.92
C SER A 168 -5.06 -13.69 -14.28
N GLN A 169 -5.75 -13.23 -15.31
CA GLN A 169 -5.21 -13.11 -16.68
C GLN A 169 -4.66 -11.71 -16.99
N LYS A 170 -4.89 -10.75 -16.09
CA LYS A 170 -4.34 -9.40 -16.18
C LYS A 170 -2.93 -9.31 -15.61
#